data_4c5afbf4347444fefcc482d1f98d01fa
#
_entry.id   4c5afbf4347444fefcc482d1f98d01fa
#
_cell.length_a   1.000
_cell.length_b   1.000
_cell.length_c   1.000
_cell.angle_alpha   90.00
_cell.angle_beta   90.00
_cell.angle_gamma   90.00
#
_symmetry.space_group_name_H-M   'P 1'
#
loop_
_entity.id
_entity.type
_entity.pdbx_description
1 polymer ?
#
loop_
_entity_poly.entity_id
_entity_poly.type
_entity_poly.pdbx_seq_one_letter_code
_entity_poly.pdbx_strand_id
1 'polypeptide(L)'
;MGAAYLLPRLVGLAKATELLLLGDRLDADQAAAAGLANQVVDDGELPAATAALAGRLAAGPTLAYSATKALLSRELDLNLAGAVELEAVTQALMMTSADHAEFHAAFTEGREPRWTGR
;
A
#
# COMPACT_ATOMS: atom_id res chain seq x y z
N MET A 1 -2.40 -18.85 -7.31
CA MET A 1 -1.09 -18.83 -8.02
C MET A 1 -0.30 -17.59 -7.57
N GLY A 2 1.04 -17.62 -7.63
CA GLY A 2 1.89 -16.49 -7.23
C GLY A 2 2.43 -16.53 -5.80
N ALA A 3 2.05 -17.50 -4.96
CA ALA A 3 2.48 -17.57 -3.57
C ALA A 3 4.02 -17.67 -3.44
N ALA A 4 4.67 -18.52 -4.24
CA ALA A 4 6.11 -18.67 -4.20
C ALA A 4 6.88 -17.42 -4.67
N TYR A 5 6.24 -16.50 -5.38
CA TYR A 5 6.81 -15.21 -5.76
C TYR A 5 6.58 -14.12 -4.70
N LEU A 6 5.33 -14.00 -4.23
CA LEU A 6 4.93 -12.91 -3.34
C LEU A 6 5.30 -13.17 -1.87
N LEU A 7 5.09 -14.40 -1.39
CA LEU A 7 5.26 -14.71 0.04
C LEU A 7 6.69 -14.45 0.55
N PRO A 8 7.77 -14.86 -0.17
CA PRO A 8 9.14 -14.54 0.27
C PRO A 8 9.44 -13.04 0.35
N ARG A 9 8.75 -12.23 -0.45
CA ARG A 9 8.90 -10.76 -0.44
C ARG A 9 8.17 -10.10 0.74
N LEU A 10 7.16 -10.76 1.27
CA LEU A 10 6.42 -10.30 2.45
C LEU A 10 7.06 -10.72 3.76
N VAL A 11 7.39 -12.02 3.89
CA VAL A 11 7.79 -12.62 5.17
C VAL A 11 9.24 -13.08 5.20
N GLY A 12 10.00 -12.87 4.13
CA GLY A 12 11.35 -13.38 3.95
C GLY A 12 11.38 -14.84 3.50
N LEU A 13 12.52 -15.25 2.91
CA LEU A 13 12.64 -16.56 2.26
C LEU A 13 12.47 -17.74 3.24
N ALA A 14 13.07 -17.64 4.43
CA ALA A 14 13.04 -18.74 5.42
C ALA A 14 11.60 -19.03 5.86
N LYS A 15 10.84 -18.01 6.26
CA LYS A 15 9.46 -18.18 6.72
C LYS A 15 8.53 -18.59 5.56
N ALA A 16 8.75 -18.05 4.38
CA ALA A 16 8.00 -18.46 3.20
C ALA A 16 8.23 -19.93 2.83
N THR A 17 9.47 -20.40 2.94
CA THR A 17 9.83 -21.81 2.69
C THR A 17 9.11 -22.72 3.69
N GLU A 18 9.18 -22.42 4.97
CA GLU A 18 8.46 -23.16 6.02
C GLU A 18 6.96 -23.25 5.71
N LEU A 19 6.31 -22.11 5.48
CA LEU A 19 4.87 -22.05 5.22
C LEU A 19 4.45 -22.81 3.95
N LEU A 20 5.25 -22.71 2.87
CA LEU A 20 4.92 -23.34 1.59
C LEU A 20 5.19 -24.84 1.58
N LEU A 21 6.19 -25.33 2.31
CA LEU A 21 6.54 -26.73 2.33
C LEU A 21 5.77 -27.53 3.40
N LEU A 22 5.57 -26.95 4.57
CA LEU A 22 4.88 -27.64 5.67
C LEU A 22 3.37 -27.45 5.61
N GLY A 23 2.92 -26.31 5.11
CA GLY A 23 1.48 -26.01 4.99
C GLY A 23 0.79 -25.75 6.32
N ASP A 24 1.54 -25.41 7.36
CA ASP A 24 1.00 -25.13 8.67
C ASP A 24 0.07 -23.90 8.64
N ARG A 25 -0.97 -23.96 9.48
CA ARG A 25 -1.89 -22.83 9.66
C ARG A 25 -1.30 -21.82 10.62
N LEU A 26 -1.44 -20.56 10.28
CA LEU A 26 -1.19 -19.43 11.18
C LEU A 26 -2.53 -18.94 11.75
N ASP A 27 -2.56 -18.61 13.03
CA ASP A 27 -3.62 -17.80 13.60
C ASP A 27 -3.45 -16.32 13.22
N ALA A 28 -4.40 -15.47 13.63
CA ALA A 28 -4.41 -14.05 13.26
C ALA A 28 -3.18 -13.31 13.79
N ASP A 29 -2.79 -13.56 15.05
CA ASP A 29 -1.65 -12.91 15.68
C ASP A 29 -0.33 -13.35 15.06
N GLN A 30 -0.19 -14.63 14.75
CA GLN A 30 0.96 -15.18 14.03
C GLN A 30 1.07 -14.59 12.62
N ALA A 31 -0.07 -14.42 11.92
CA ALA A 31 -0.10 -13.79 10.60
C ALA A 31 0.31 -12.32 10.67
N ALA A 32 -0.14 -11.57 11.68
CA ALA A 32 0.28 -10.18 11.90
C ALA A 32 1.76 -10.08 12.26
N ALA A 33 2.25 -10.93 13.17
CA ALA A 33 3.65 -10.98 13.56
C ALA A 33 4.58 -11.33 12.38
N ALA A 34 4.10 -12.14 11.43
CA ALA A 34 4.80 -12.47 10.20
C ALA A 34 4.69 -11.38 9.11
N GLY A 35 3.91 -10.33 9.29
CA GLY A 35 3.70 -9.27 8.30
C GLY A 35 2.72 -9.63 7.17
N LEU A 36 1.89 -10.66 7.36
CA LEU A 36 0.86 -11.08 6.41
C LEU A 36 -0.46 -10.33 6.61
N ALA A 37 -0.71 -9.83 7.80
CA ALA A 37 -1.87 -9.00 8.13
C ALA A 37 -1.38 -7.67 8.73
N ASN A 38 -2.03 -6.58 8.36
CA ASN A 38 -1.66 -5.24 8.84
C ASN A 38 -2.23 -4.96 10.23
N GLN A 39 -3.38 -5.55 10.54
CA GLN A 39 -4.09 -5.36 11.80
C GLN A 39 -4.91 -6.60 12.14
N VAL A 40 -5.00 -6.90 13.41
CA VAL A 40 -5.90 -7.90 13.98
C VAL A 40 -6.90 -7.17 14.87
N VAL A 41 -8.15 -7.54 14.76
CA VAL A 41 -9.27 -7.01 15.56
C VAL A 41 -10.18 -8.17 15.94
N ASP A 42 -11.03 -7.98 16.92
CA ASP A 42 -12.07 -8.97 17.26
C ASP A 42 -13.05 -9.16 16.11
N ASP A 43 -13.57 -10.37 15.93
CA ASP A 43 -14.44 -10.74 14.80
C ASP A 43 -15.63 -9.78 14.63
N GLY A 44 -16.23 -9.34 15.75
CA GLY A 44 -17.33 -8.39 15.76
C GLY A 44 -16.95 -6.98 15.29
N GLU A 45 -15.67 -6.61 15.38
CA GLU A 45 -15.15 -5.28 15.01
C GLU A 45 -14.66 -5.22 13.56
N LEU A 46 -14.44 -6.37 12.91
CA LEU A 46 -13.88 -6.42 11.57
C LEU A 46 -14.64 -5.56 10.54
N PRO A 47 -15.99 -5.58 10.48
CA PRO A 47 -16.72 -4.72 9.54
C PRO A 47 -16.48 -3.24 9.79
N ALA A 48 -16.44 -2.80 11.04
CA ALA A 48 -16.22 -1.40 11.41
C ALA A 48 -14.79 -0.95 11.10
N ALA A 49 -13.78 -1.77 11.45
CA ALA A 49 -12.38 -1.50 11.16
C ALA A 49 -12.12 -1.43 9.64
N THR A 50 -12.70 -2.35 8.88
CA THR A 50 -12.62 -2.36 7.42
C THR A 50 -13.26 -1.10 6.81
N ALA A 51 -14.45 -0.72 7.26
CA ALA A 51 -15.14 0.47 6.79
C ALA A 51 -14.36 1.75 7.12
N ALA A 52 -13.77 1.83 8.31
CA ALA A 52 -12.94 2.96 8.72
C ALA A 52 -11.69 3.11 7.83
N LEU A 53 -10.97 2.00 7.57
CA LEU A 53 -9.80 2.03 6.68
C LEU A 53 -10.18 2.39 5.25
N ALA A 54 -11.24 1.79 4.72
CA ALA A 54 -11.74 2.08 3.39
C ALA A 54 -12.17 3.56 3.25
N GLY A 55 -12.85 4.10 4.28
CA GLY A 55 -13.24 5.51 4.33
C GLY A 55 -12.04 6.45 4.33
N ARG A 56 -11.00 6.15 5.10
CA ARG A 56 -9.75 6.93 5.09
C ARG A 56 -9.09 6.94 3.71
N LEU A 57 -9.03 5.79 3.04
CA LEU A 57 -8.48 5.70 1.68
C LEU A 57 -9.34 6.45 0.67
N ALA A 58 -10.66 6.33 0.75
CA ALA A 58 -11.59 7.02 -0.15
C ALA A 58 -11.57 8.55 0.01
N ALA A 59 -11.30 9.04 1.22
CA ALA A 59 -11.17 10.47 1.51
C ALA A 59 -9.78 11.04 1.17
N GLY A 60 -8.82 10.23 0.79
CA GLY A 60 -7.46 10.66 0.49
C GLY A 60 -7.21 10.97 -0.99
N PRO A 61 -5.95 11.30 -1.35
CA PRO A 61 -5.54 11.63 -2.72
C PRO A 61 -5.53 10.38 -3.62
N THR A 62 -6.68 9.99 -4.13
CA THR A 62 -6.87 8.73 -4.87
C THR A 62 -6.00 8.62 -6.11
N LEU A 63 -5.70 9.74 -6.79
CA LEU A 63 -4.76 9.77 -7.91
C LEU A 63 -3.35 9.34 -7.48
N ALA A 64 -2.83 9.93 -6.40
CA ALA A 64 -1.53 9.58 -5.85
C ALA A 64 -1.51 8.14 -5.33
N TYR A 65 -2.58 7.67 -4.67
CA TYR A 65 -2.69 6.28 -4.22
C TYR A 65 -2.65 5.30 -5.39
N SER A 66 -3.33 5.62 -6.49
CA SER A 66 -3.31 4.78 -7.70
C SER A 66 -1.91 4.69 -8.30
N ALA A 67 -1.22 5.83 -8.40
CA ALA A 67 0.16 5.88 -8.87
C ALA A 67 1.10 5.08 -7.96
N THR A 68 1.05 5.31 -6.66
CA THR A 68 1.87 4.58 -5.66
C THR A 68 1.62 3.08 -5.72
N LYS A 69 0.36 2.65 -5.82
CA LYS A 69 0.02 1.23 -5.93
C LYS A 69 0.60 0.59 -7.20
N ALA A 70 0.60 1.33 -8.31
CA ALA A 70 1.20 0.86 -9.56
C ALA A 70 2.74 0.76 -9.45
N LEU A 71 3.41 1.72 -8.80
CA LEU A 71 4.85 1.69 -8.53
C LEU A 71 5.21 0.48 -7.66
N LEU A 72 4.58 0.31 -6.52
CA LEU A 72 4.81 -0.83 -5.61
C LEU A 72 4.75 -2.20 -6.32
N SER A 73 3.85 -2.34 -7.31
CA SER A 73 3.74 -3.58 -8.07
C SER A 73 4.83 -3.74 -9.14
N ARG A 74 5.20 -2.64 -9.82
CA ARG A 74 6.16 -2.67 -10.94
C ARG A 74 7.59 -2.77 -10.46
N GLU A 75 7.91 -2.12 -9.36
CA GLU A 75 9.26 -2.04 -8.82
C GLU A 75 9.76 -3.36 -8.22
N LEU A 76 8.86 -4.31 -7.95
CA LEU A 76 9.25 -5.67 -7.56
C LEU A 76 10.14 -6.37 -8.60
N ASP A 77 10.07 -5.96 -9.85
CA ASP A 77 10.81 -6.54 -10.97
C ASP A 77 11.93 -5.63 -11.52
N LEU A 78 12.14 -4.46 -10.87
CA LEU A 78 13.16 -3.48 -11.27
C LEU A 78 14.38 -3.52 -10.34
N ASN A 79 15.52 -3.08 -10.86
CA ASN A 79 16.64 -2.65 -10.03
C ASN A 79 16.41 -1.22 -9.52
N LEU A 80 17.20 -0.79 -8.54
CA LEU A 80 17.05 0.53 -7.92
C LEU A 80 17.08 1.69 -8.94
N ALA A 81 17.94 1.63 -9.93
CA ALA A 81 18.05 2.71 -10.94
C ALA A 81 16.76 2.84 -11.77
N GLY A 82 16.22 1.71 -12.23
CA GLY A 82 14.95 1.69 -12.95
C GLY A 82 13.76 2.09 -12.09
N ALA A 83 13.75 1.71 -10.82
CA ALA A 83 12.72 2.15 -9.87
C ALA A 83 12.75 3.67 -9.68
N VAL A 84 13.92 4.24 -9.39
CA VAL A 84 14.09 5.70 -9.22
C VAL A 84 13.69 6.48 -10.48
N GLU A 85 14.02 5.99 -11.67
CA GLU A 85 13.62 6.63 -12.93
C GLU A 85 12.08 6.59 -13.11
N LEU A 86 11.45 5.45 -12.82
CA LEU A 86 10.00 5.32 -12.91
C LEU A 86 9.29 6.22 -11.89
N GLU A 87 9.79 6.27 -10.65
CA GLU A 87 9.28 7.19 -9.62
C GLU A 87 9.41 8.64 -10.04
N ALA A 88 10.57 9.06 -10.60
CA ALA A 88 10.80 10.43 -11.03
C ALA A 88 9.81 10.88 -12.11
N VAL A 89 9.55 10.02 -13.11
CA VAL A 89 8.55 10.29 -14.16
C VAL A 89 7.13 10.36 -13.55
N THR A 90 6.80 9.43 -12.68
CA THR A 90 5.50 9.40 -12.00
C THR A 90 5.30 10.64 -11.13
N GLN A 91 6.32 11.04 -10.37
CA GLN A 91 6.31 12.24 -9.55
C GLN A 91 6.09 13.50 -10.41
N ALA A 92 6.81 13.63 -11.53
CA ALA A 92 6.66 14.76 -12.43
C ALA A 92 5.21 14.87 -12.96
N LEU A 93 4.57 13.74 -13.29
CA LEU A 93 3.17 13.72 -13.70
C LEU A 93 2.23 14.12 -12.55
N MET A 94 2.46 13.61 -11.35
CA MET A 94 1.63 13.96 -10.18
C MET A 94 1.72 15.45 -9.84
N MET A 95 2.88 16.07 -10.01
CA MET A 95 3.08 17.51 -9.79
C MET A 95 2.25 18.40 -10.73
N THR A 96 1.78 17.90 -11.86
CA THR A 96 0.91 18.63 -12.78
C THR A 96 -0.58 18.49 -12.47
N SER A 97 -0.94 17.67 -11.47
CA SER A 97 -2.34 17.41 -11.12
C SER A 97 -3.00 18.55 -10.35
N ALA A 98 -4.32 18.64 -10.45
CA ALA A 98 -5.12 19.56 -9.63
C ALA A 98 -5.00 19.23 -8.13
N ASP A 99 -4.89 17.96 -7.77
CA ASP A 99 -4.71 17.52 -6.39
C ASP A 99 -3.38 17.99 -5.81
N HIS A 100 -2.30 18.05 -6.60
CA HIS A 100 -1.03 18.62 -6.14
C HIS A 100 -1.13 20.13 -5.87
N ALA A 101 -1.81 20.87 -6.74
CA ALA A 101 -2.05 22.30 -6.53
C ALA A 101 -2.91 22.54 -5.28
N GLU A 102 -3.95 21.73 -5.08
CA GLU A 102 -4.80 21.76 -3.89
C GLU A 102 -4.03 21.44 -2.62
N PHE A 103 -3.14 20.45 -2.65
CA PHE A 103 -2.27 20.12 -1.51
C PHE A 103 -1.43 21.34 -1.07
N HIS A 104 -0.82 22.03 -2.03
CA HIS A 104 -0.02 23.24 -1.74
C HIS A 104 -0.86 24.37 -1.15
N ALA A 105 -2.05 24.62 -1.72
CA ALA A 105 -2.97 25.63 -1.22
C ALA A 105 -3.43 25.30 0.20
N ALA A 106 -3.89 24.07 0.43
CA ALA A 106 -4.35 23.61 1.73
C ALA A 106 -3.25 23.68 2.81
N PHE A 107 -2.02 23.26 2.46
CA PHE A 107 -0.88 23.35 3.35
C PHE A 107 -0.56 24.79 3.76
N THR A 108 -0.56 25.72 2.79
CA THR A 108 -0.27 27.15 3.04
C THR A 108 -1.37 27.79 3.88
N GLU A 109 -2.62 27.40 3.67
CA GLU A 109 -3.79 27.93 4.38
C GLU A 109 -4.05 27.24 5.74
N GLY A 110 -3.33 26.17 6.07
CA GLY A 110 -3.49 25.40 7.30
C GLY A 110 -4.84 24.67 7.40
N ARG A 111 -5.38 24.22 6.28
CA ARG A 111 -6.65 23.49 6.18
C ARG A 111 -6.49 22.10 5.60
N GLU A 112 -7.50 21.27 5.76
CA GLU A 112 -7.57 19.97 5.08
C GLU A 112 -7.73 20.14 3.57
N PRO A 113 -6.99 19.35 2.75
CA PRO A 113 -7.12 19.37 1.30
C PRO A 113 -8.42 18.71 0.82
N ARG A 114 -8.93 19.17 -0.32
CA ARG A 114 -10.11 18.64 -0.99
C ARG A 114 -9.71 17.91 -2.26
N TRP A 115 -9.54 16.61 -2.15
CA TRP A 115 -9.08 15.77 -3.24
C TRP A 115 -10.15 15.60 -4.33
N THR A 116 -9.75 15.67 -5.58
CA THR A 116 -10.63 15.52 -6.75
C THR A 116 -10.28 14.32 -7.63
N GLY A 117 -9.09 13.73 -7.43
CA GLY A 117 -8.58 12.63 -8.23
C GLY A 117 -8.12 13.04 -9.63
N ARG A 118 -7.73 14.29 -9.82
CA ARG A 118 -7.33 14.84 -11.13
C ARG A 118 -6.03 15.59 -11.09
#